data_179d1b3e222397e0e16fcc8fad5cd678
#
_entry.id   179d1b3e222397e0e16fcc8fad5cd678
#
_cell.length_a   1.000
_cell.length_b   1.000
_cell.length_c   1.000
_cell.angle_alpha   90.00
_cell.angle_beta   90.00
_cell.angle_gamma   90.00
#
_symmetry.space_group_name_H-M   'P 1'
#
loop_
_entity.id
_entity.type
_entity.pdbx_description
1 polymer ?
#
loop_
_entity_poly.entity_id
_entity_poly.type
_entity_poly.pdbx_seq_one_letter_code
_entity_poly.pdbx_strand_id
1 'polypeptide(L)'
;MGNAGFTYLPASALESLKGIELVARSLVEGALLGLHRSPYHGFSSEFAGDRKYAPGDSIRYLDWKALARSGKYFIKEFEEESNLASYVILDSSGSMAMADPAGHTVKFNYACYLAASFCYLMYRQHDASGLFVYSDEVTCASEARAGRANLTALLGRLETLVPAGPTRNGGCLKKIAGQMP
;
A
#
# COMPACT_ATOMS: atom_id res chain seq x y z
N MET A 1 8.07 -32.24 -3.18
CA MET A 1 8.10 -30.80 -3.44
C MET A 1 6.74 -30.24 -3.05
N GLY A 2 6.61 -29.74 -1.82
CA GLY A 2 5.35 -29.26 -1.28
C GLY A 2 5.03 -27.87 -1.81
N ASN A 3 3.89 -27.77 -2.47
CA ASN A 3 3.29 -26.51 -2.90
C ASN A 3 2.94 -25.71 -1.63
N ALA A 4 3.70 -24.68 -1.29
CA ALA A 4 3.33 -23.72 -0.26
C ALA A 4 2.13 -22.92 -0.78
N GLY A 5 0.95 -23.48 -0.58
CA GLY A 5 -0.30 -22.80 -0.92
C GLY A 5 -0.40 -21.52 -0.09
N PHE A 6 -0.52 -20.39 -0.76
CA PHE A 6 -0.90 -19.14 -0.12
C PHE A 6 -2.27 -19.37 0.54
N THR A 7 -2.31 -19.38 1.87
CA THR A 7 -3.56 -19.45 2.62
C THR A 7 -4.16 -18.05 2.59
N TYR A 8 -5.05 -17.79 1.66
CA TYR A 8 -5.86 -16.58 1.66
C TYR A 8 -6.75 -16.59 2.90
N LEU A 9 -6.81 -15.48 3.62
CA LEU A 9 -7.81 -15.31 4.67
C LEU A 9 -9.20 -15.44 4.02
N PRO A 10 -10.02 -16.40 4.44
CA PRO A 10 -11.36 -16.55 3.88
C PRO A 10 -12.18 -15.29 4.15
N ALA A 11 -13.04 -14.90 3.19
CA ALA A 11 -13.88 -13.71 3.30
C ALA A 11 -14.69 -13.67 4.60
N SER A 12 -15.17 -14.82 5.07
CA SER A 12 -15.87 -14.96 6.34
C SER A 12 -15.03 -14.57 7.58
N ALA A 13 -13.71 -14.75 7.54
CA ALA A 13 -12.84 -14.32 8.63
C ALA A 13 -12.68 -12.78 8.65
N LEU A 14 -12.73 -12.13 7.48
CA LEU A 14 -12.67 -10.66 7.38
C LEU A 14 -13.96 -10.01 7.93
N GLU A 15 -15.11 -10.62 7.71
CA GLU A 15 -16.40 -10.14 8.22
C GLU A 15 -16.51 -10.21 9.75
N SER A 16 -15.77 -11.11 10.39
CA SER A 16 -15.72 -11.21 11.86
C SER A 16 -14.92 -10.07 12.52
N LEU A 17 -14.09 -9.35 11.77
CA LEU A 17 -13.30 -8.23 12.28
C LEU A 17 -14.14 -6.95 12.25
N LYS A 18 -14.32 -6.32 13.39
CA LYS A 18 -15.03 -5.04 13.49
C LYS A 18 -14.12 -3.88 13.09
N GLY A 19 -14.49 -3.18 12.00
CA GLY A 19 -13.80 -1.99 11.50
C GLY A 19 -12.78 -2.26 10.40
N ILE A 20 -12.83 -1.45 9.36
CA ILE A 20 -12.00 -1.57 8.16
C ILE A 20 -10.49 -1.43 8.47
N GLU A 21 -10.13 -0.63 9.49
CA GLU A 21 -8.73 -0.46 9.91
C GLU A 21 -8.16 -1.77 10.46
N LEU A 22 -8.92 -2.48 11.28
CA LEU A 22 -8.45 -3.76 11.85
C LEU A 22 -8.28 -4.82 10.77
N VAL A 23 -9.19 -4.85 9.80
CA VAL A 23 -9.10 -5.75 8.63
C VAL A 23 -7.86 -5.42 7.81
N ALA A 24 -7.65 -4.16 7.46
CA ALA A 24 -6.50 -3.70 6.69
C ALA A 24 -5.17 -4.03 7.38
N ARG A 25 -5.09 -3.76 8.67
CA ARG A 25 -3.93 -4.07 9.49
C ARG A 25 -3.64 -5.58 9.52
N SER A 26 -4.67 -6.38 9.78
CA SER A 26 -4.51 -7.84 9.87
C SER A 26 -4.07 -8.47 8.54
N LEU A 27 -4.61 -7.98 7.42
CA LEU A 27 -4.22 -8.43 6.08
C LEU A 27 -2.75 -8.10 5.77
N VAL A 28 -2.33 -6.86 6.04
CA VAL A 28 -0.97 -6.41 5.75
C VAL A 28 0.04 -7.07 6.68
N GLU A 29 -0.22 -7.10 7.99
CA GLU A 29 0.69 -7.74 8.94
C GLU A 29 0.79 -9.25 8.70
N GLY A 30 -0.32 -9.91 8.36
CA GLY A 30 -0.31 -11.32 7.97
C GLY A 30 0.49 -11.59 6.71
N ALA A 31 0.35 -10.75 5.69
CA ALA A 31 1.12 -10.84 4.45
C ALA A 31 2.63 -10.60 4.69
N LEU A 32 2.97 -9.56 5.46
CA LEU A 32 4.36 -9.24 5.79
C LEU A 32 5.02 -10.35 6.64
N LEU A 33 4.30 -10.94 7.58
CA LEU A 33 4.82 -12.09 8.36
C LEU A 33 5.09 -13.32 7.47
N GLY A 34 4.29 -13.51 6.41
CA GLY A 34 4.51 -14.55 5.41
C GLY A 34 5.70 -14.30 4.47
N LEU A 35 6.07 -13.03 4.30
CA LEU A 35 7.16 -12.58 3.42
C LEU A 35 8.55 -12.57 4.07
N HIS A 36 8.69 -12.99 5.32
CA HIS A 36 9.97 -12.99 6.07
C HIS A 36 11.15 -13.78 5.44
N ARG A 37 11.02 -14.24 4.20
CA ARG A 37 12.12 -14.83 3.41
C ARG A 37 12.43 -14.09 2.11
N SER A 38 11.90 -12.88 1.91
CA SER A 38 12.28 -12.08 0.74
C SER A 38 13.49 -11.20 1.07
N PRO A 39 14.58 -11.25 0.28
CA PRO A 39 15.77 -10.42 0.48
C PRO A 39 15.57 -8.96 0.02
N TYR A 40 14.35 -8.54 -0.27
CA TYR A 40 14.05 -7.15 -0.60
C TYR A 40 13.93 -6.32 0.67
N HIS A 41 14.99 -5.59 0.99
CA HIS A 41 14.97 -4.51 1.97
C HIS A 41 14.08 -3.38 1.44
N GLY A 42 13.15 -2.92 2.26
CA GLY A 42 12.32 -1.75 1.94
C GLY A 42 13.17 -0.49 1.85
N PHE A 43 12.79 0.38 0.93
CA PHE A 43 13.47 1.65 0.68
C PHE A 43 13.15 2.64 1.82
N SER A 44 14.14 2.97 2.61
CA SER A 44 14.13 4.06 3.58
C SER A 44 15.50 4.73 3.51
N SER A 45 15.59 6.05 3.56
CA SER A 45 16.88 6.75 3.56
C SER A 45 17.58 6.73 4.92
N GLU A 46 17.15 5.83 5.80
CA GLU A 46 17.88 5.56 7.03
C GLU A 46 19.19 4.85 6.70
N PHE A 47 20.22 5.14 7.49
CA PHE A 47 21.52 4.50 7.40
C PHE A 47 21.36 2.98 7.52
N ALA A 48 21.49 2.27 6.39
CA ALA A 48 21.29 0.82 6.32
C ALA A 48 22.48 0.04 6.91
N GLY A 49 23.68 0.64 6.86
CA GLY A 49 24.88 0.02 7.35
C GLY A 49 26.13 0.45 6.59
N ASP A 50 27.27 -0.07 7.05
CA ASP A 50 28.57 0.10 6.39
C ASP A 50 28.92 -1.18 5.62
N ARG A 51 29.09 -1.07 4.31
CA ARG A 51 29.63 -2.13 3.46
C ARG A 51 31.12 -1.90 3.20
N LYS A 52 31.92 -2.95 3.09
CA LYS A 52 33.32 -2.82 2.67
C LYS A 52 33.39 -2.23 1.26
N TYR A 53 34.29 -1.27 1.08
CA TYR A 53 34.59 -0.68 -0.21
C TYR A 53 35.03 -1.74 -1.23
N ALA A 54 34.50 -1.69 -2.43
CA ALA A 54 34.95 -2.46 -3.58
C ALA A 54 35.44 -1.50 -4.69
N PRO A 55 36.46 -1.88 -5.48
CA PRO A 55 36.90 -1.07 -6.61
C PRO A 55 35.75 -0.76 -7.57
N GLY A 56 35.50 0.54 -7.83
CA GLY A 56 34.35 1.02 -8.62
C GLY A 56 33.27 1.73 -7.78
N ASP A 57 33.31 1.60 -6.46
CA ASP A 57 32.39 2.35 -5.59
C ASP A 57 32.73 3.85 -5.57
N SER A 58 31.69 4.68 -5.44
CA SER A 58 31.87 6.13 -5.37
C SER A 58 32.48 6.54 -4.03
N ILE A 59 33.65 7.19 -4.08
CA ILE A 59 34.39 7.71 -2.91
C ILE A 59 33.54 8.72 -2.11
N ARG A 60 32.50 9.31 -2.71
CA ARG A 60 31.60 10.28 -2.09
C ARG A 60 30.88 9.71 -0.86
N TYR A 61 30.64 8.41 -0.86
CA TYR A 61 29.94 7.70 0.22
C TYR A 61 30.89 6.99 1.20
N LEU A 62 32.19 7.28 1.11
CA LEU A 62 33.18 6.68 2.02
C LEU A 62 32.96 7.16 3.46
N ASP A 63 32.95 6.22 4.41
CA ASP A 63 32.95 6.59 5.82
C ASP A 63 34.34 6.95 6.31
N TRP A 64 34.64 8.25 6.25
CA TRP A 64 35.91 8.82 6.69
C TRP A 64 36.18 8.61 8.19
N LYS A 65 35.12 8.53 9.02
CA LYS A 65 35.23 8.26 10.45
C LYS A 65 35.60 6.81 10.73
N ALA A 66 35.00 5.86 10.02
CA ALA A 66 35.36 4.46 10.11
C ALA A 66 36.81 4.23 9.61
N LEU A 67 37.22 4.87 8.52
CA LEU A 67 38.59 4.82 8.01
C LEU A 67 39.58 5.32 9.04
N ALA A 68 39.33 6.48 9.68
CA ALA A 68 40.22 7.05 10.68
C ALA A 68 40.39 6.16 11.94
N ARG A 69 39.32 5.43 12.31
CA ARG A 69 39.33 4.57 13.50
C ARG A 69 39.91 3.18 13.25
N SER A 70 39.64 2.58 12.10
CA SER A 70 39.92 1.17 11.83
C SER A 70 40.94 0.92 10.73
N GLY A 71 41.34 1.97 9.97
CA GLY A 71 42.19 1.83 8.79
C GLY A 71 41.54 1.06 7.64
N LYS A 72 40.23 0.77 7.71
CA LYS A 72 39.49 0.02 6.68
C LYS A 72 38.53 0.93 5.95
N TYR A 73 38.38 0.70 4.65
CA TYR A 73 37.47 1.45 3.81
C TYR A 73 36.06 0.86 3.88
N PHE A 74 35.09 1.69 4.28
CA PHE A 74 33.68 1.37 4.31
C PHE A 74 32.90 2.39 3.49
N ILE A 75 31.87 1.94 2.78
CA ILE A 75 30.90 2.76 2.08
C ILE A 75 29.63 2.81 2.92
N LYS A 76 29.13 4.01 3.16
CA LYS A 76 27.82 4.20 3.76
C LYS A 76 26.75 3.81 2.73
N GLU A 77 25.98 2.81 3.05
CA GLU A 77 24.78 2.48 2.30
C GLU A 77 23.61 3.28 2.87
N PHE A 78 22.96 4.04 2.00
CA PHE A 78 21.74 4.75 2.31
C PHE A 78 20.61 4.02 1.60
N GLU A 79 19.54 3.73 2.32
CA GLU A 79 18.28 3.36 1.70
C GLU A 79 17.65 4.65 1.16
N GLU A 80 17.36 4.73 -0.13
CA GLU A 80 16.64 5.87 -0.69
C GLU A 80 15.19 5.84 -0.18
N GLU A 81 14.76 6.89 0.52
CA GLU A 81 13.34 7.12 0.75
C GLU A 81 12.66 7.31 -0.61
N SER A 82 11.91 6.31 -1.04
CA SER A 82 11.02 6.52 -2.16
C SER A 82 9.82 7.31 -1.66
N ASN A 83 9.73 8.60 -2.03
CA ASN A 83 8.51 9.39 -1.87
C ASN A 83 7.48 8.93 -2.92
N LEU A 84 7.04 7.69 -2.83
CA LEU A 84 6.07 7.14 -3.75
C LEU A 84 4.69 7.71 -3.45
N ALA A 85 4.07 8.31 -4.47
CA ALA A 85 2.67 8.70 -4.41
C ALA A 85 1.81 7.64 -5.11
N SER A 86 1.01 6.91 -4.34
CA SER A 86 0.14 5.85 -4.84
C SER A 86 -1.32 6.27 -4.80
N TYR A 87 -2.08 5.92 -5.83
CA TYR A 87 -3.51 6.21 -5.89
C TYR A 87 -4.31 4.92 -6.01
N VAL A 88 -5.25 4.73 -5.10
CA VAL A 88 -6.26 3.68 -5.19
C VAL A 88 -7.45 4.23 -5.97
N ILE A 89 -7.87 3.52 -7.02
CA ILE A 89 -9.04 3.86 -7.82
C ILE A 89 -10.10 2.79 -7.58
N LEU A 90 -11.21 3.16 -6.94
CA LEU A 90 -12.27 2.26 -6.53
C LEU A 90 -13.55 2.49 -7.34
N ASP A 91 -14.03 1.44 -7.98
CA ASP A 91 -15.35 1.42 -8.60
C ASP A 91 -16.42 1.21 -7.53
N SER A 92 -17.34 2.17 -7.40
CA SER A 92 -18.49 2.12 -6.50
C SER A 92 -19.84 2.01 -7.23
N SER A 93 -19.82 1.58 -8.48
CA SER A 93 -21.06 1.40 -9.25
C SER A 93 -21.95 0.27 -8.69
N GLY A 94 -23.24 0.30 -9.05
CA GLY A 94 -24.22 -0.67 -8.59
C GLY A 94 -23.89 -2.14 -8.93
N SER A 95 -23.08 -2.38 -9.97
CA SER A 95 -22.58 -3.73 -10.31
C SER A 95 -21.62 -4.31 -9.27
N MET A 96 -21.07 -3.46 -8.40
CA MET A 96 -20.24 -3.89 -7.27
C MET A 96 -21.04 -4.39 -6.07
N ALA A 97 -22.36 -4.15 -6.02
CA ALA A 97 -23.25 -4.63 -4.96
C ALA A 97 -23.56 -6.13 -5.02
N MET A 98 -23.06 -6.86 -6.03
CA MET A 98 -23.31 -8.30 -6.16
C MET A 98 -22.66 -9.08 -5.00
N ALA A 99 -23.49 -9.88 -4.32
CA ALA A 99 -23.02 -10.93 -3.41
C ALA A 99 -22.53 -12.15 -4.19
N ASP A 100 -21.66 -12.95 -3.59
CA ASP A 100 -21.35 -14.26 -4.13
C ASP A 100 -22.57 -15.19 -4.07
N PRO A 101 -22.59 -16.31 -4.83
CA PRO A 101 -23.71 -17.27 -4.79
C PRO A 101 -23.96 -17.88 -3.40
N ALA A 102 -22.98 -17.85 -2.52
CA ALA A 102 -23.09 -18.33 -1.14
C ALA A 102 -23.53 -17.23 -0.15
N GLY A 103 -23.62 -15.97 -0.61
CA GLY A 103 -24.13 -14.84 0.18
C GLY A 103 -23.16 -14.32 1.26
N HIS A 104 -21.89 -14.70 1.21
CA HIS A 104 -20.95 -14.44 2.31
C HIS A 104 -20.23 -13.11 2.24
N THR A 105 -20.05 -12.51 1.06
CA THR A 105 -19.33 -11.22 0.93
C THR A 105 -19.78 -10.46 -0.30
N VAL A 106 -20.21 -9.23 -0.11
CA VAL A 106 -20.49 -8.34 -1.22
C VAL A 106 -19.16 -7.94 -1.87
N LYS A 107 -19.04 -8.08 -3.18
CA LYS A 107 -17.86 -7.74 -3.99
C LYS A 107 -17.28 -6.37 -3.62
N PHE A 108 -18.16 -5.40 -3.35
CA PHE A 108 -17.77 -4.05 -2.95
C PHE A 108 -17.03 -4.01 -1.61
N ASN A 109 -17.53 -4.73 -0.58
CA ASN A 109 -16.87 -4.77 0.73
C ASN A 109 -15.45 -5.32 0.62
N TYR A 110 -15.27 -6.37 -0.18
CA TYR A 110 -13.96 -6.94 -0.43
C TYR A 110 -13.02 -5.93 -1.12
N ALA A 111 -13.53 -5.17 -2.10
CA ALA A 111 -12.77 -4.11 -2.76
C ALA A 111 -12.37 -2.99 -1.79
N CYS A 112 -13.26 -2.60 -0.87
CA CYS A 112 -12.96 -1.65 0.20
C CYS A 112 -11.88 -2.16 1.16
N TYR A 113 -11.93 -3.45 1.54
CA TYR A 113 -10.89 -4.06 2.39
C TYR A 113 -9.53 -4.08 1.70
N LEU A 114 -9.47 -4.39 0.41
CA LEU A 114 -8.22 -4.30 -0.36
C LEU A 114 -7.73 -2.86 -0.46
N ALA A 115 -8.60 -1.90 -0.77
CA ALA A 115 -8.25 -0.48 -0.83
C ALA A 115 -7.67 0.01 0.50
N ALA A 116 -8.33 -0.32 1.61
CA ALA A 116 -7.86 0.00 2.96
C ALA A 116 -6.50 -0.63 3.27
N SER A 117 -6.30 -1.88 2.85
CA SER A 117 -5.03 -2.59 3.05
C SER A 117 -3.88 -1.94 2.29
N PHE A 118 -4.11 -1.50 1.04
CA PHE A 118 -3.12 -0.75 0.28
C PHE A 118 -2.80 0.59 0.94
N CYS A 119 -3.80 1.36 1.37
CA CYS A 119 -3.58 2.61 2.09
C CYS A 119 -2.79 2.39 3.39
N TYR A 120 -3.09 1.32 4.14
CA TYR A 120 -2.36 0.98 5.35
C TYR A 120 -0.91 0.54 5.05
N LEU A 121 -0.69 -0.22 3.97
CA LEU A 121 0.65 -0.62 3.53
C LEU A 121 1.50 0.60 3.19
N MET A 122 0.97 1.54 2.38
CA MET A 122 1.65 2.80 2.04
C MET A 122 1.99 3.61 3.29
N TYR A 123 1.03 3.71 4.23
CA TYR A 123 1.28 4.36 5.52
C TYR A 123 2.43 3.71 6.29
N ARG A 124 2.52 2.37 6.30
CA ARG A 124 3.60 1.63 6.98
C ARG A 124 4.97 1.87 6.32
N GLN A 125 4.98 2.13 5.01
CA GLN A 125 6.18 2.44 4.22
C GLN A 125 6.52 3.94 4.22
N HIS A 126 5.76 4.77 4.95
CA HIS A 126 5.85 6.24 4.94
C HIS A 126 5.57 6.89 3.58
N ASP A 127 5.01 6.13 2.64
CA ASP A 127 4.60 6.59 1.32
C ASP A 127 3.28 7.37 1.36
N ALA A 128 3.06 8.19 0.32
CA ALA A 128 1.83 8.93 0.16
C ALA A 128 0.75 8.09 -0.51
N SER A 129 -0.49 8.13 0.00
CA SER A 129 -1.64 7.45 -0.59
C SER A 129 -2.79 8.40 -0.84
N GLY A 130 -3.43 8.26 -2.01
CA GLY A 130 -4.64 8.96 -2.42
C GLY A 130 -5.75 7.98 -2.79
N LEU A 131 -6.99 8.49 -2.91
CA LEU A 131 -8.16 7.69 -3.23
C LEU A 131 -9.04 8.40 -4.25
N PHE A 132 -9.36 7.73 -5.33
CA PHE A 132 -10.43 8.09 -6.25
C PHE A 132 -11.56 7.06 -6.15
N VAL A 133 -12.79 7.54 -6.05
CA VAL A 133 -14.00 6.69 -6.10
C VAL A 133 -14.85 7.17 -7.25
N TYR A 134 -15.35 6.25 -8.04
CA TYR A 134 -16.20 6.57 -9.18
C TYR A 134 -17.33 5.56 -9.40
N SER A 135 -18.39 5.99 -10.10
CA SER A 135 -19.43 5.14 -10.70
C SER A 135 -19.65 5.60 -12.16
N ASP A 136 -20.63 6.44 -12.43
CA ASP A 136 -20.80 7.19 -13.68
C ASP A 136 -20.06 8.52 -13.65
N GLU A 137 -19.74 9.02 -12.46
CA GLU A 137 -18.93 10.19 -12.21
C GLU A 137 -17.88 9.90 -11.12
N VAL A 138 -16.86 10.78 -11.02
CA VAL A 138 -15.89 10.75 -9.91
C VAL A 138 -16.57 11.37 -8.69
N THR A 139 -16.88 10.54 -7.70
CA THR A 139 -17.58 10.94 -6.47
C THR A 139 -16.64 11.33 -5.35
N CYS A 140 -15.40 10.86 -5.39
CA CYS A 140 -14.35 11.22 -4.44
C CYS A 140 -13.02 11.35 -5.16
N ALA A 141 -12.29 12.43 -4.86
CA ALA A 141 -10.91 12.64 -5.28
C ALA A 141 -10.11 13.14 -4.08
N SER A 142 -9.21 12.32 -3.58
CA SER A 142 -8.29 12.67 -2.49
C SER A 142 -6.87 12.64 -3.00
N GLU A 143 -6.16 13.75 -2.82
CA GLU A 143 -4.73 13.83 -3.14
C GLU A 143 -3.92 12.82 -2.32
N ALA A 144 -2.80 12.34 -2.90
CA ALA A 144 -1.88 11.49 -2.19
C ALA A 144 -1.13 12.29 -1.11
N ARG A 145 -1.27 11.86 0.13
CA ARG A 145 -0.57 12.43 1.28
C ARG A 145 -0.07 11.31 2.18
N ALA A 146 1.05 11.54 2.84
CA ALA A 146 1.60 10.62 3.83
C ALA A 146 1.02 10.90 5.23
N GLY A 147 1.18 9.94 6.13
CA GLY A 147 0.91 10.09 7.56
C GLY A 147 -0.45 9.60 8.05
N ARG A 148 -0.56 9.46 9.37
CA ARG A 148 -1.70 8.86 10.08
C ARG A 148 -3.03 9.59 9.82
N ALA A 149 -3.00 10.91 9.80
CA ALA A 149 -4.21 11.71 9.60
C ALA A 149 -4.86 11.43 8.23
N ASN A 150 -4.02 11.30 7.18
CA ASN A 150 -4.49 10.94 5.85
C ASN A 150 -5.07 9.52 5.83
N LEU A 151 -4.37 8.54 6.40
CA LEU A 151 -4.87 7.17 6.52
C LEU A 151 -6.25 7.14 7.17
N THR A 152 -6.42 7.78 8.33
CA THR A 152 -7.70 7.82 9.05
C THR A 152 -8.81 8.45 8.20
N ALA A 153 -8.51 9.51 7.46
CA ALA A 153 -9.48 10.14 6.56
C ALA A 153 -9.89 9.23 5.40
N LEU A 154 -8.93 8.50 4.78
CA LEU A 154 -9.22 7.56 3.70
C LEU A 154 -10.04 6.36 4.19
N LEU A 155 -9.69 5.78 5.34
CA LEU A 155 -10.43 4.67 5.94
C LEU A 155 -11.86 5.08 6.30
N GLY A 156 -12.04 6.24 6.93
CA GLY A 156 -13.38 6.76 7.25
C GLY A 156 -14.24 7.00 6.01
N ARG A 157 -13.63 7.39 4.88
CA ARG A 157 -14.35 7.49 3.60
C ARG A 157 -14.78 6.13 3.09
N LEU A 158 -13.87 5.13 3.09
CA LEU A 158 -14.16 3.76 2.63
C LEU A 158 -15.29 3.10 3.44
N GLU A 159 -15.39 3.38 4.75
CA GLU A 159 -16.44 2.86 5.62
C GLU A 159 -17.84 3.40 5.30
N THR A 160 -17.91 4.61 4.75
CA THR A 160 -19.19 5.28 4.45
C THR A 160 -19.69 5.07 3.02
N LEU A 161 -18.87 4.43 2.16
CA LEU A 161 -19.23 4.22 0.78
C LEU A 161 -20.32 3.16 0.61
N VAL A 162 -21.26 3.45 -0.29
CA VAL A 162 -22.31 2.52 -0.71
C VAL A 162 -22.27 2.40 -2.23
N PRO A 163 -22.24 1.18 -2.79
CA PRO A 163 -22.21 1.00 -4.23
C PRO A 163 -23.56 1.39 -4.84
N ALA A 164 -23.54 2.32 -5.80
CA ALA A 164 -24.74 2.83 -6.46
C ALA A 164 -24.43 3.39 -7.86
N GLY A 165 -25.47 3.54 -8.66
CA GLY A 165 -25.38 4.16 -9.98
C GLY A 165 -24.86 3.26 -11.09
N PRO A 166 -24.92 3.75 -12.33
CA PRO A 166 -24.41 3.04 -13.51
C PRO A 166 -22.88 3.06 -13.56
N THR A 167 -22.29 2.15 -14.32
CA THR A 167 -20.84 2.05 -14.53
C THR A 167 -20.42 2.81 -15.79
N ARG A 168 -19.53 3.78 -15.66
CA ARG A 168 -18.92 4.52 -16.80
C ARG A 168 -17.41 4.59 -16.70
N ASN A 169 -16.73 3.47 -16.83
CA ASN A 169 -15.28 3.34 -16.60
C ASN A 169 -14.45 4.26 -17.50
N GLY A 170 -14.69 4.28 -18.80
CA GLY A 170 -13.84 5.01 -19.76
C GLY A 170 -13.81 6.53 -19.52
N GLY A 171 -14.95 7.15 -19.24
CA GLY A 171 -15.04 8.58 -18.96
C GLY A 171 -14.42 8.97 -17.62
N CYS A 172 -14.68 8.17 -16.60
CA CYS A 172 -14.16 8.41 -15.24
C CYS A 172 -12.66 8.21 -15.16
N LEU A 173 -12.13 7.12 -15.71
CA LEU A 173 -10.69 6.86 -15.70
C LEU A 173 -9.90 7.92 -16.47
N LYS A 174 -10.45 8.44 -17.60
CA LYS A 174 -9.82 9.56 -18.31
C LYS A 174 -9.77 10.84 -17.48
N LYS A 175 -10.87 11.16 -16.76
CA LYS A 175 -10.89 12.32 -15.83
C LYS A 175 -9.89 12.13 -14.68
N ILE A 176 -9.84 10.95 -14.09
CA ILE A 176 -8.91 10.62 -12.98
C ILE A 176 -7.47 10.74 -13.48
N ALA A 177 -7.13 10.18 -14.64
CA ALA A 177 -5.78 10.28 -15.21
C ALA A 177 -5.36 11.74 -15.46
N GLY A 178 -6.29 12.64 -15.80
CA GLY A 178 -6.00 14.06 -15.95
C GLY A 178 -5.85 14.84 -14.62
N GLN A 179 -6.18 14.22 -13.49
CA GLN A 179 -6.03 14.81 -12.15
C GLN A 179 -4.83 14.27 -11.38
N MET A 180 -4.22 13.19 -11.88
CA MET A 180 -2.98 12.65 -11.33
C MET A 180 -1.80 13.55 -11.75
N PRO A 181 -0.84 13.81 -10.84
CA PRO A 181 0.37 14.58 -11.14
C PRO A 181 1.30 13.88 -12.13
#